data_d662ee7f692141e7953b1e5c9f81c669
#
_entry.id   d662ee7f692141e7953b1e5c9f81c669
#
_cell.length_a   1.000
_cell.length_b   1.000
_cell.length_c   1.000
_cell.angle_alpha   90.00
_cell.angle_beta   90.00
_cell.angle_gamma   90.00
#
_symmetry.space_group_name_H-M   'P 1'
#
loop_
_entity.id
_entity.type
_entity.pdbx_description
1 polymer ?
#
loop_
_entity_poly.entity_id
_entity_poly.type
_entity_poly.pdbx_seq_one_letter_code
_entity_poly.pdbx_strand_id
1 'polypeptide(L)'
;MKYHLLLIGLVLLGSSSVVVAEDSGTPPTAEEIIARMAAHDLQRQSSVEGYAGMRRYVLENNKFHKRAEMLVKVQGDQDGTKHFEVVSEDGWKAAHKHVFRKMLESESETSRPEIRGSAKLTAENYDFELVGTEELAGRLAYVLEIRPKRKEKNLFRGRIWVDSQDYALVRAEGNPAKKPSFWTKSIHFVQVYQKCGSLWFPFSTRSVTEAHIFGTTDVNIDYFDYSPQTRALNEITRASAEGTYQP
;
A
#
# COMPACT_ATOMS: atom_id res chain seq x y z
N MET A 1 78.46 -27.85 -33.53
CA MET A 1 77.77 -26.56 -33.12
C MET A 1 76.33 -26.68 -33.55
N LYS A 2 75.42 -26.92 -32.61
CA LYS A 2 74.00 -27.11 -32.84
C LYS A 2 73.25 -25.92 -32.32
N TYR A 3 72.59 -25.16 -33.18
CA TYR A 3 71.73 -24.03 -32.82
C TYR A 3 70.32 -24.57 -32.54
N HIS A 4 69.83 -24.37 -31.32
CA HIS A 4 68.44 -24.63 -30.94
C HIS A 4 67.63 -23.37 -31.17
N LEU A 5 66.65 -23.46 -32.07
CA LEU A 5 65.67 -22.44 -32.36
C LEU A 5 64.54 -22.58 -31.33
N LEU A 6 64.36 -21.56 -30.50
CA LEU A 6 63.30 -21.49 -29.50
C LEU A 6 62.06 -20.80 -30.13
N LEU A 7 60.98 -21.57 -30.33
CA LEU A 7 59.72 -21.08 -30.84
C LEU A 7 58.90 -20.54 -29.69
N ILE A 8 58.73 -19.22 -29.64
CA ILE A 8 57.85 -18.55 -28.67
C ILE A 8 56.43 -18.57 -29.22
N GLY A 9 55.57 -19.41 -28.62
CA GLY A 9 54.15 -19.45 -28.93
C GLY A 9 53.42 -18.25 -28.25
N LEU A 10 52.91 -17.34 -29.06
CA LEU A 10 52.05 -16.21 -28.62
C LEU A 10 50.63 -16.74 -28.36
N VAL A 11 50.24 -16.87 -27.08
CA VAL A 11 48.87 -17.17 -26.67
C VAL A 11 48.08 -15.89 -26.68
N LEU A 12 47.23 -15.70 -27.69
CA LEU A 12 46.22 -14.66 -27.73
C LEU A 12 45.06 -15.02 -26.77
N LEU A 13 45.07 -14.46 -25.57
CA LEU A 13 43.94 -14.47 -24.68
C LEU A 13 42.84 -13.53 -25.24
N GLY A 14 41.88 -14.13 -25.94
CA GLY A 14 40.67 -13.45 -26.36
C GLY A 14 39.82 -13.08 -25.13
N SER A 15 39.86 -11.82 -24.74
CA SER A 15 38.93 -11.26 -23.76
C SER A 15 37.53 -11.20 -24.38
N SER A 16 36.72 -12.24 -24.11
CA SER A 16 35.27 -12.19 -24.40
C SER A 16 34.64 -11.17 -23.47
N SER A 17 34.43 -9.95 -23.97
CA SER A 17 33.57 -8.98 -23.32
C SER A 17 32.14 -9.54 -23.33
N VAL A 18 31.66 -9.97 -22.18
CA VAL A 18 30.24 -10.24 -21.98
C VAL A 18 29.56 -8.88 -22.05
N VAL A 19 29.00 -8.57 -23.20
CA VAL A 19 28.05 -7.47 -23.34
C VAL A 19 26.81 -7.94 -22.59
N VAL A 20 26.66 -7.46 -21.35
CA VAL A 20 25.37 -7.47 -20.66
C VAL A 20 24.51 -6.56 -21.52
N ALA A 21 23.62 -7.13 -22.30
CA ALA A 21 22.57 -6.38 -22.97
C ALA A 21 21.78 -5.68 -21.86
N GLU A 22 21.96 -4.37 -21.70
CA GLU A 22 20.97 -3.54 -21.03
C GLU A 22 19.67 -3.78 -21.79
N ASP A 23 18.70 -4.32 -21.09
CA ASP A 23 17.34 -4.47 -21.58
C ASP A 23 16.80 -3.04 -21.83
N SER A 24 17.05 -2.55 -23.04
CA SER A 24 16.51 -1.30 -23.56
C SER A 24 15.02 -1.47 -23.88
N GLY A 25 14.31 -2.09 -22.94
CA GLY A 25 12.88 -2.28 -23.02
C GLY A 25 12.18 -0.93 -22.97
N THR A 26 11.28 -0.72 -23.90
CA THR A 26 10.32 0.39 -23.85
C THR A 26 9.72 0.46 -22.44
N PRO A 27 9.66 1.65 -21.81
CA PRO A 27 9.03 1.76 -20.49
C PRO A 27 7.62 1.12 -20.51
N PRO A 28 7.22 0.40 -19.45
CA PRO A 28 5.93 -0.27 -19.45
C PRO A 28 4.80 0.74 -19.56
N THR A 29 3.74 0.37 -20.25
CA THR A 29 2.50 1.16 -20.34
C THR A 29 1.76 1.19 -19.01
N ALA A 30 0.83 2.13 -18.84
CA ALA A 30 -0.01 2.19 -17.64
C ALA A 30 -0.79 0.89 -17.42
N GLU A 31 -1.33 0.30 -18.52
CA GLU A 31 -2.07 -0.95 -18.52
C GLU A 31 -1.19 -2.12 -18.05
N GLU A 32 0.05 -2.21 -18.52
CA GLU A 32 1.00 -3.24 -18.11
C GLU A 32 1.37 -3.11 -16.63
N ILE A 33 1.59 -1.88 -16.13
CA ILE A 33 1.88 -1.63 -14.72
C ILE A 33 0.71 -2.10 -13.85
N ILE A 34 -0.52 -1.74 -14.20
CA ILE A 34 -1.73 -2.12 -13.46
C ILE A 34 -1.98 -3.62 -13.53
N ALA A 35 -1.77 -4.26 -14.68
CA ALA A 35 -1.90 -5.72 -14.81
C ALA A 35 -0.88 -6.46 -13.93
N ARG A 36 0.39 -6.03 -13.91
CA ARG A 36 1.43 -6.60 -13.05
C ARG A 36 1.13 -6.34 -11.57
N MET A 37 0.67 -5.14 -11.20
CA MET A 37 0.24 -4.81 -9.85
C MET A 37 -0.87 -5.77 -9.38
N ALA A 38 -1.90 -6.01 -10.19
CA ALA A 38 -2.99 -6.91 -9.87
C ALA A 38 -2.52 -8.37 -9.70
N ALA A 39 -1.62 -8.85 -10.59
CA ALA A 39 -1.05 -10.20 -10.50
C ALA A 39 -0.22 -10.39 -9.23
N HIS A 40 0.65 -9.43 -8.90
CA HIS A 40 1.45 -9.46 -7.66
C HIS A 40 0.58 -9.34 -6.40
N ASP A 41 -0.52 -8.58 -6.44
CA ASP A 41 -1.47 -8.51 -5.32
C ASP A 41 -2.14 -9.85 -5.05
N LEU A 42 -2.58 -10.55 -6.09
CA LEU A 42 -3.15 -11.89 -5.95
C LEU A 42 -2.14 -12.87 -5.35
N GLN A 43 -0.88 -12.85 -5.80
CA GLN A 43 0.17 -13.70 -5.26
C GLN A 43 0.45 -13.37 -3.78
N ARG A 44 0.56 -12.09 -3.41
CA ARG A 44 0.74 -11.66 -2.01
C ARG A 44 -0.43 -12.09 -1.13
N GLN A 45 -1.66 -11.90 -1.58
CA GLN A 45 -2.86 -12.32 -0.85
C GLN A 45 -2.90 -13.83 -0.61
N SER A 46 -2.48 -14.64 -1.59
CA SER A 46 -2.44 -16.11 -1.42
C SER A 46 -1.41 -16.59 -0.41
N SER A 47 -0.39 -15.79 -0.10
CA SER A 47 0.67 -16.14 0.86
C SER A 47 0.34 -15.72 2.30
N VAL A 48 -0.73 -14.94 2.52
CA VAL A 48 -1.12 -14.40 3.82
C VAL A 48 -2.43 -15.02 4.26
N GLU A 49 -2.45 -15.63 5.44
CA GLU A 49 -3.68 -16.18 6.06
C GLU A 49 -4.43 -15.15 6.90
N GLY A 50 -3.76 -14.02 7.20
CA GLY A 50 -4.31 -12.91 7.95
C GLY A 50 -3.21 -12.00 8.48
N TYR A 51 -3.59 -10.95 9.16
CA TYR A 51 -2.65 -10.08 9.87
C TYR A 51 -3.31 -9.40 11.06
N ALA A 52 -2.50 -9.01 12.03
CA ALA A 52 -2.88 -8.08 13.09
C ALA A 52 -2.03 -6.82 12.99
N GLY A 53 -2.50 -5.73 13.56
CA GLY A 53 -1.76 -4.47 13.62
C GLY A 53 -2.45 -3.46 14.52
N MET A 54 -1.77 -2.33 14.73
CA MET A 54 -2.27 -1.22 15.52
C MET A 54 -2.39 0.04 14.66
N ARG A 55 -3.36 0.88 15.00
CA ARG A 55 -3.56 2.18 14.35
C ARG A 55 -3.84 3.24 15.40
N ARG A 56 -3.20 4.38 15.23
CA ARG A 56 -3.44 5.58 16.01
C ARG A 56 -4.09 6.62 15.12
N TYR A 57 -5.29 7.03 15.46
CA TYR A 57 -6.03 8.09 14.80
C TYR A 57 -5.88 9.37 15.60
N VAL A 58 -5.49 10.47 14.96
CA VAL A 58 -5.43 11.79 15.55
C VAL A 58 -6.24 12.76 14.68
N LEU A 59 -7.18 13.45 15.28
CA LEU A 59 -7.97 14.50 14.62
C LEU A 59 -7.71 15.84 15.31
N GLU A 60 -7.45 16.85 14.51
CA GLU A 60 -7.32 18.24 14.95
C GLU A 60 -8.27 19.12 14.15
N ASN A 61 -9.12 19.87 14.84
CA ASN A 61 -10.03 20.82 14.21
C ASN A 61 -9.63 22.25 14.55
N ASN A 62 -9.24 23.00 13.52
CA ASN A 62 -8.68 24.35 13.67
C ASN A 62 -9.70 25.38 14.10
N LYS A 63 -10.98 25.23 13.71
CA LYS A 63 -12.03 26.20 14.03
C LYS A 63 -12.45 26.13 15.50
N PHE A 64 -12.58 24.93 16.04
CA PHE A 64 -13.02 24.70 17.43
C PHE A 64 -11.89 24.50 18.41
N HIS A 65 -10.64 24.46 17.92
CA HIS A 65 -9.44 24.14 18.72
C HIS A 65 -9.62 22.84 19.52
N LYS A 66 -10.17 21.81 18.84
CA LYS A 66 -10.46 20.51 19.43
C LYS A 66 -9.56 19.44 18.85
N ARG A 67 -9.13 18.55 19.73
CA ARG A 67 -8.33 17.36 19.37
C ARG A 67 -9.04 16.11 19.87
N ALA A 68 -8.90 15.04 19.12
CA ALA A 68 -9.29 13.68 19.50
C ALA A 68 -8.21 12.70 19.10
N GLU A 69 -8.06 11.66 19.90
CA GLU A 69 -7.14 10.56 19.63
C GLU A 69 -7.83 9.23 19.91
N MET A 70 -7.60 8.23 19.04
CA MET A 70 -8.16 6.89 19.18
C MET A 70 -7.09 5.86 18.80
N LEU A 71 -6.91 4.86 19.67
CA LEU A 71 -6.06 3.71 19.40
C LEU A 71 -6.94 2.51 19.06
N VAL A 72 -6.60 1.82 17.97
CA VAL A 72 -7.40 0.73 17.41
C VAL A 72 -6.51 -0.45 17.07
N LYS A 73 -6.91 -1.65 17.48
CA LYS A 73 -6.38 -2.91 16.99
C LYS A 73 -7.13 -3.28 15.72
N VAL A 74 -6.41 -3.69 14.69
CA VAL A 74 -6.98 -4.19 13.43
C VAL A 74 -6.59 -5.65 13.25
N GLN A 75 -7.54 -6.45 12.79
CA GLN A 75 -7.34 -7.80 12.29
C GLN A 75 -7.86 -7.87 10.87
N GLY A 76 -7.06 -8.40 9.96
CA GLY A 76 -7.45 -8.68 8.58
C GLY A 76 -7.45 -10.18 8.37
N ASP A 77 -8.56 -10.69 7.84
CA ASP A 77 -8.73 -12.10 7.51
C ASP A 77 -8.12 -12.42 6.14
N GLN A 78 -7.99 -13.70 5.81
CA GLN A 78 -7.47 -14.17 4.53
C GLN A 78 -8.30 -13.66 3.34
N ASP A 79 -9.61 -13.54 3.50
CA ASP A 79 -10.50 -13.00 2.48
C ASP A 79 -10.40 -11.47 2.33
N GLY A 80 -9.60 -10.81 3.20
CA GLY A 80 -9.36 -9.37 3.23
C GLY A 80 -10.36 -8.58 4.06
N THR A 81 -11.33 -9.23 4.69
CA THR A 81 -12.25 -8.60 5.64
C THR A 81 -11.47 -8.05 6.83
N LYS A 82 -11.85 -6.86 7.29
CA LYS A 82 -11.18 -6.19 8.41
C LYS A 82 -12.11 -6.02 9.59
N HIS A 83 -11.57 -6.36 10.76
CA HIS A 83 -12.21 -6.20 12.06
C HIS A 83 -11.43 -5.20 12.89
N PHE A 84 -12.15 -4.38 13.66
CA PHE A 84 -11.57 -3.30 14.44
C PHE A 84 -12.04 -3.39 15.89
N GLU A 85 -11.08 -3.24 16.82
CA GLU A 85 -11.31 -3.14 18.25
C GLU A 85 -10.73 -1.82 18.75
N VAL A 86 -11.58 -0.99 19.34
CA VAL A 86 -11.15 0.28 19.94
C VAL A 86 -10.49 0.01 21.29
N VAL A 87 -9.21 0.31 21.40
CA VAL A 87 -8.41 0.11 22.62
C VAL A 87 -8.53 1.30 23.55
N SER A 88 -8.49 2.51 23.01
CA SER A 88 -8.65 3.73 23.82
C SER A 88 -9.18 4.90 22.98
N GLU A 89 -9.87 5.81 23.65
CA GLU A 89 -10.40 7.06 23.10
C GLU A 89 -10.06 8.20 24.05
N ASP A 90 -9.51 9.31 23.54
CA ASP A 90 -9.23 10.54 24.29
C ASP A 90 -9.66 11.78 23.53
N GLY A 91 -10.06 12.85 24.27
CA GLY A 91 -10.36 14.15 23.74
C GLY A 91 -11.80 14.31 23.22
N TRP A 92 -11.99 14.87 22.04
CA TRP A 92 -13.29 15.34 21.53
C TRP A 92 -14.26 14.21 21.18
N LYS A 93 -15.24 13.94 22.06
CA LYS A 93 -16.22 12.85 21.93
C LYS A 93 -17.00 12.87 20.61
N ALA A 94 -17.33 14.06 20.08
CA ALA A 94 -18.05 14.14 18.81
C ALA A 94 -17.20 13.63 17.63
N ALA A 95 -15.88 13.83 17.65
CA ALA A 95 -14.98 13.28 16.65
C ALA A 95 -14.95 11.74 16.68
N HIS A 96 -14.93 11.14 17.88
CA HIS A 96 -15.01 9.68 18.01
C HIS A 96 -16.29 9.15 17.38
N LYS A 97 -17.44 9.72 17.75
CA LYS A 97 -18.76 9.25 17.30
C LYS A 97 -19.00 9.49 15.80
N HIS A 98 -18.64 10.66 15.28
CA HIS A 98 -19.08 11.12 13.96
C HIS A 98 -17.99 11.06 12.88
N VAL A 99 -16.72 10.86 13.27
CA VAL A 99 -15.60 10.75 12.33
C VAL A 99 -14.95 9.36 12.45
N PHE A 100 -14.26 9.07 13.54
CA PHE A 100 -13.45 7.85 13.65
C PHE A 100 -14.27 6.57 13.50
N ARG A 101 -15.38 6.43 14.26
CA ARG A 101 -16.22 5.21 14.16
C ARG A 101 -16.80 5.04 12.75
N LYS A 102 -17.19 6.14 12.09
CA LYS A 102 -17.66 6.06 10.71
C LYS A 102 -16.59 5.70 9.70
N MET A 103 -15.33 6.09 9.95
CA MET A 103 -14.20 5.63 9.15
C MET A 103 -13.99 4.13 9.31
N LEU A 104 -14.01 3.61 10.55
CA LEU A 104 -13.89 2.18 10.82
C LEU A 104 -15.03 1.37 10.21
N GLU A 105 -16.27 1.81 10.38
CA GLU A 105 -17.47 1.19 9.80
C GLU A 105 -17.38 1.12 8.27
N SER A 106 -17.01 2.25 7.64
CA SER A 106 -16.86 2.32 6.18
C SER A 106 -15.74 1.42 5.67
N GLU A 107 -14.62 1.35 6.38
CA GLU A 107 -13.50 0.48 5.97
C GLU A 107 -13.85 -1.00 6.20
N SER A 108 -14.49 -1.35 7.29
CA SER A 108 -14.99 -2.71 7.54
C SER A 108 -15.96 -3.14 6.45
N GLU A 109 -16.92 -2.29 6.08
CA GLU A 109 -17.86 -2.56 5.00
C GLU A 109 -17.17 -2.75 3.65
N THR A 110 -16.28 -1.81 3.26
CA THR A 110 -15.59 -1.85 1.95
C THR A 110 -14.53 -2.94 1.85
N SER A 111 -14.09 -3.50 2.98
CA SER A 111 -13.14 -4.62 3.00
C SER A 111 -13.79 -5.98 2.68
N ARG A 112 -15.12 -6.09 2.79
CA ARG A 112 -15.85 -7.33 2.49
C ARG A 112 -15.67 -7.75 1.04
N PRO A 113 -15.54 -9.06 0.74
CA PRO A 113 -15.28 -9.57 -0.60
C PRO A 113 -16.27 -9.05 -1.66
N GLU A 114 -17.56 -8.93 -1.31
CA GLU A 114 -18.63 -8.52 -2.23
C GLU A 114 -18.50 -7.06 -2.67
N ILE A 115 -17.94 -6.20 -1.81
CA ILE A 115 -17.85 -4.74 -2.04
C ILE A 115 -16.45 -4.34 -2.51
N ARG A 116 -15.42 -5.05 -2.02
CA ARG A 116 -14.01 -4.73 -2.26
C ARG A 116 -13.65 -4.56 -3.75
N GLY A 117 -14.27 -5.34 -4.63
CA GLY A 117 -14.07 -5.24 -6.08
C GLY A 117 -14.34 -3.84 -6.62
N SER A 118 -15.37 -3.16 -6.10
CA SER A 118 -15.76 -1.81 -6.55
C SER A 118 -14.78 -0.70 -6.16
N ALA A 119 -13.85 -0.96 -5.23
CA ALA A 119 -12.84 -0.02 -4.75
C ALA A 119 -11.43 -0.29 -5.29
N LYS A 120 -11.21 -1.44 -5.97
CA LYS A 120 -9.89 -1.84 -6.47
C LYS A 120 -9.36 -0.90 -7.55
N LEU A 121 -8.02 -0.74 -7.58
CA LEU A 121 -7.29 -0.03 -8.62
C LEU A 121 -7.20 -0.92 -9.88
N THR A 122 -8.29 -0.99 -10.63
CA THR A 122 -8.42 -1.78 -11.85
C THR A 122 -8.98 -0.95 -13.00
N ALA A 123 -8.79 -1.40 -14.23
CA ALA A 123 -9.35 -0.77 -15.43
C ALA A 123 -10.89 -0.69 -15.46
N GLU A 124 -11.58 -1.50 -14.66
CA GLU A 124 -13.04 -1.40 -14.51
C GLU A 124 -13.44 -0.13 -13.74
N ASN A 125 -12.62 0.28 -12.78
CA ASN A 125 -12.93 1.37 -11.87
C ASN A 125 -12.29 2.69 -12.28
N TYR A 126 -11.14 2.64 -12.99
CA TYR A 126 -10.32 3.82 -13.30
C TYR A 126 -9.79 3.83 -14.72
N ASP A 127 -9.57 5.03 -15.23
CA ASP A 127 -8.64 5.31 -16.31
C ASP A 127 -7.28 5.67 -15.70
N PHE A 128 -6.19 5.16 -16.29
CA PHE A 128 -4.83 5.31 -15.83
C PHE A 128 -3.98 5.98 -16.89
N GLU A 129 -3.10 6.89 -16.47
CA GLU A 129 -2.14 7.57 -17.33
C GLU A 129 -0.76 7.55 -16.65
N LEU A 130 0.24 6.94 -17.30
CA LEU A 130 1.62 6.99 -16.79
C LEU A 130 2.18 8.40 -17.04
N VAL A 131 2.47 9.13 -15.97
CA VAL A 131 2.98 10.52 -16.04
C VAL A 131 4.47 10.62 -15.77
N GLY A 132 5.13 9.55 -15.36
CA GLY A 132 6.57 9.50 -15.15
C GLY A 132 7.01 8.51 -14.10
N THR A 133 8.19 8.71 -13.56
CA THR A 133 8.79 7.94 -12.47
C THR A 133 9.32 8.88 -11.40
N GLU A 134 9.34 8.42 -10.16
CA GLU A 134 9.86 9.16 -8.99
C GLU A 134 10.61 8.20 -8.07
N GLU A 135 11.69 8.67 -7.46
CA GLU A 135 12.41 7.90 -6.44
C GLU A 135 11.81 8.20 -5.06
N LEU A 136 11.32 7.16 -4.38
CA LEU A 136 10.75 7.24 -3.04
C LEU A 136 11.52 6.31 -2.10
N ALA A 137 12.17 6.89 -1.08
CA ALA A 137 12.96 6.15 -0.09
C ALA A 137 13.99 5.19 -0.73
N GLY A 138 14.69 5.64 -1.77
CA GLY A 138 15.72 4.86 -2.48
C GLY A 138 15.17 3.80 -3.44
N ARG A 139 13.89 3.83 -3.76
CA ARG A 139 13.24 2.90 -4.70
C ARG A 139 12.53 3.66 -5.82
N LEU A 140 12.73 3.22 -7.05
CA LEU A 140 12.04 3.79 -8.20
C LEU A 140 10.56 3.37 -8.21
N ALA A 141 9.66 4.32 -8.43
CA ALA A 141 8.24 4.09 -8.56
C ALA A 141 7.70 4.69 -9.85
N TYR A 142 6.80 4.00 -10.52
CA TYR A 142 5.98 4.54 -11.60
C TYR A 142 4.91 5.45 -11.01
N VAL A 143 4.72 6.63 -11.59
CA VAL A 143 3.69 7.59 -11.18
C VAL A 143 2.56 7.55 -12.19
N LEU A 144 1.36 7.16 -11.72
CA LEU A 144 0.17 7.13 -12.55
C LEU A 144 -0.86 8.15 -12.06
N GLU A 145 -1.36 8.97 -12.96
CA GLU A 145 -2.58 9.74 -12.73
C GLU A 145 -3.79 8.82 -12.90
N ILE A 146 -4.74 8.90 -11.97
CA ILE A 146 -5.93 8.05 -11.97
C ILE A 146 -7.21 8.88 -11.98
N ARG A 147 -8.16 8.47 -12.81
CA ARG A 147 -9.47 9.09 -12.93
C ARG A 147 -10.56 8.04 -12.74
N PRO A 148 -11.39 8.17 -11.69
CA PRO A 148 -12.45 7.19 -11.44
C PRO A 148 -13.54 7.29 -12.53
N LYS A 149 -13.98 6.14 -13.05
CA LYS A 149 -15.05 6.03 -14.05
C LYS A 149 -16.44 6.32 -13.49
N ARG A 150 -16.57 6.31 -12.16
CA ARG A 150 -17.84 6.54 -11.44
C ARG A 150 -17.63 7.50 -10.26
N LYS A 151 -18.69 8.19 -9.87
CA LYS A 151 -18.69 9.05 -8.68
C LYS A 151 -19.16 8.28 -7.45
N GLU A 152 -18.27 7.47 -6.88
CA GLU A 152 -18.54 6.66 -5.70
C GLU A 152 -17.65 7.07 -4.52
N LYS A 153 -18.08 6.77 -3.28
CA LYS A 153 -17.38 7.19 -2.05
C LYS A 153 -16.02 6.51 -1.87
N ASN A 154 -15.91 5.27 -2.34
CA ASN A 154 -14.75 4.41 -2.24
C ASN A 154 -13.74 4.58 -3.39
N LEU A 155 -14.04 5.48 -4.34
CA LEU A 155 -13.13 5.84 -5.43
C LEU A 155 -12.55 7.24 -5.19
N PHE A 156 -11.37 7.51 -5.79
CA PHE A 156 -10.71 8.81 -5.68
C PHE A 156 -10.08 9.23 -7.01
N ARG A 157 -9.82 10.51 -7.16
CA ARG A 157 -9.05 11.08 -8.27
C ARG A 157 -7.73 11.60 -7.72
N GLY A 158 -6.65 11.34 -8.41
CA GLY A 158 -5.32 11.80 -8.00
C GLY A 158 -4.21 11.00 -8.63
N ARG A 159 -3.21 10.67 -7.85
CA ARG A 159 -2.03 9.92 -8.30
C ARG A 159 -1.78 8.72 -7.41
N ILE A 160 -1.20 7.69 -8.01
CA ILE A 160 -0.64 6.54 -7.32
C ILE A 160 0.81 6.35 -7.73
N TRP A 161 1.61 5.84 -6.82
CA TRP A 161 3.00 5.44 -7.05
C TRP A 161 3.09 3.94 -6.88
N VAL A 162 3.59 3.27 -7.90
CA VAL A 162 3.74 1.82 -7.95
C VAL A 162 5.22 1.49 -8.01
N ASP A 163 5.73 0.75 -7.04
CA ASP A 163 7.12 0.30 -7.00
C ASP A 163 7.50 -0.45 -8.26
N SER A 164 8.63 -0.10 -8.88
CA SER A 164 9.02 -0.66 -10.18
C SER A 164 9.49 -2.12 -10.12
N GLN A 165 9.86 -2.62 -8.93
CA GLN A 165 10.34 -4.00 -8.74
C GLN A 165 9.24 -4.91 -8.22
N ASP A 166 8.53 -4.45 -7.17
CA ASP A 166 7.51 -5.26 -6.48
C ASP A 166 6.11 -5.09 -7.08
N TYR A 167 5.90 -4.12 -7.97
CA TYR A 167 4.57 -3.72 -8.47
C TYR A 167 3.56 -3.57 -7.33
N ALA A 168 4.00 -2.96 -6.24
CA ALA A 168 3.18 -2.68 -5.08
C ALA A 168 2.82 -1.21 -5.00
N LEU A 169 1.64 -0.90 -4.48
CA LEU A 169 1.26 0.48 -4.17
C LEU A 169 2.14 0.99 -3.03
N VAL A 170 2.89 2.08 -3.25
CA VAL A 170 3.78 2.69 -2.25
C VAL A 170 3.27 4.04 -1.77
N ARG A 171 2.47 4.73 -2.58
CA ARG A 171 1.80 5.97 -2.20
C ARG A 171 0.53 6.15 -3.01
N ALA A 172 -0.49 6.71 -2.38
CA ALA A 172 -1.70 7.20 -3.05
C ALA A 172 -2.01 8.61 -2.53
N GLU A 173 -2.43 9.49 -3.44
CA GLU A 173 -2.72 10.88 -3.11
C GLU A 173 -3.86 11.39 -3.96
N GLY A 174 -4.79 12.14 -3.35
CA GLY A 174 -5.89 12.70 -4.11
C GLY A 174 -7.09 13.11 -3.30
N ASN A 175 -8.23 13.12 -3.99
CA ASN A 175 -9.51 13.57 -3.48
C ASN A 175 -10.58 12.51 -3.75
N PRO A 176 -11.51 12.21 -2.81
CA PRO A 176 -12.60 11.29 -3.06
C PRO A 176 -13.41 11.67 -4.31
N ALA A 177 -13.81 10.70 -5.11
CA ALA A 177 -14.63 10.92 -6.32
C ALA A 177 -16.03 11.46 -5.97
N LYS A 178 -16.52 11.15 -4.77
CA LYS A 178 -17.76 11.65 -4.20
C LYS A 178 -17.52 12.22 -2.82
N LYS A 179 -17.92 13.46 -2.60
CA LYS A 179 -17.85 14.10 -1.27
C LYS A 179 -18.72 13.35 -0.27
N PRO A 180 -18.27 13.15 0.99
CA PRO A 180 -19.03 12.42 2.00
C PRO A 180 -20.35 13.11 2.39
N SER A 181 -20.37 14.44 2.33
CA SER A 181 -21.56 15.23 2.68
C SER A 181 -21.65 16.53 1.89
N PHE A 182 -22.83 17.13 1.86
CA PHE A 182 -23.07 18.46 1.26
C PHE A 182 -22.23 19.56 1.93
N TRP A 183 -21.94 19.43 3.21
CA TRP A 183 -21.17 20.41 3.98
C TRP A 183 -19.66 20.35 3.70
N THR A 184 -19.16 19.28 3.06
CA THR A 184 -17.75 19.11 2.73
C THR A 184 -17.40 19.92 1.48
N LYS A 185 -16.48 20.86 1.60
CA LYS A 185 -15.94 21.62 0.47
C LYS A 185 -14.92 20.78 -0.31
N SER A 186 -13.90 20.32 0.38
CA SER A 186 -12.81 19.53 -0.17
C SER A 186 -12.31 18.52 0.84
N ILE A 187 -11.73 17.43 0.33
CA ILE A 187 -10.91 16.49 1.09
C ILE A 187 -9.70 16.22 0.21
N HIS A 188 -8.53 16.37 0.80
CA HIS A 188 -7.28 15.90 0.19
C HIS A 188 -6.64 14.89 1.13
N PHE A 189 -6.15 13.77 0.60
CA PHE A 189 -5.45 12.78 1.40
C PHE A 189 -4.15 12.33 0.73
N VAL A 190 -3.22 11.90 1.57
CA VAL A 190 -1.98 11.21 1.20
C VAL A 190 -1.89 9.96 2.04
N GLN A 191 -1.73 8.81 1.41
CA GLN A 191 -1.48 7.54 2.07
C GLN A 191 -0.14 6.99 1.60
N VAL A 192 0.70 6.58 2.54
CA VAL A 192 2.03 6.01 2.30
C VAL A 192 2.05 4.57 2.79
N TYR A 193 2.76 3.71 2.07
CA TYR A 193 2.94 2.31 2.40
C TYR A 193 4.40 2.03 2.70
N GLN A 194 4.64 1.03 3.52
CA GLN A 194 5.98 0.56 3.88
C GLN A 194 6.10 -0.93 3.63
N LYS A 195 7.28 -1.34 3.16
CA LYS A 195 7.61 -2.75 2.97
C LYS A 195 7.99 -3.39 4.30
N CYS A 196 7.33 -4.50 4.63
CA CYS A 196 7.61 -5.35 5.79
C CYS A 196 7.84 -6.78 5.30
N GLY A 197 9.09 -7.20 5.21
CA GLY A 197 9.45 -8.47 4.56
C GLY A 197 9.11 -8.44 3.07
N SER A 198 8.28 -9.36 2.61
CA SER A 198 7.77 -9.43 1.23
C SER A 198 6.45 -8.68 1.03
N LEU A 199 5.85 -8.14 2.09
CA LEU A 199 4.53 -7.53 2.07
C LEU A 199 4.63 -6.00 2.17
N TRP A 200 3.61 -5.32 1.66
CA TRP A 200 3.45 -3.88 1.76
C TRP A 200 2.21 -3.55 2.58
N PHE A 201 2.39 -2.75 3.64
CA PHE A 201 1.31 -2.31 4.53
C PHE A 201 1.22 -0.79 4.54
N PRO A 202 0.02 -0.22 4.79
CA PRO A 202 -0.09 1.20 5.09
C PRO A 202 0.85 1.59 6.24
N PHE A 203 1.52 2.71 6.11
CA PHE A 203 2.39 3.29 7.13
C PHE A 203 1.79 4.53 7.75
N SER A 204 1.27 5.43 6.91
CA SER A 204 0.58 6.63 7.38
C SER A 204 -0.48 7.07 6.39
N THR A 205 -1.56 7.66 6.91
CA THR A 205 -2.54 8.40 6.12
C THR A 205 -2.70 9.77 6.73
N ARG A 206 -2.64 10.80 5.91
CA ARG A 206 -2.91 12.19 6.29
C ARG A 206 -4.02 12.72 5.41
N SER A 207 -5.02 13.34 6.01
CA SER A 207 -6.09 13.98 5.25
C SER A 207 -6.46 15.33 5.84
N VAL A 208 -6.71 16.28 4.93
CA VAL A 208 -7.21 17.61 5.26
C VAL A 208 -8.60 17.75 4.68
N THR A 209 -9.57 18.04 5.52
CA THR A 209 -10.96 18.25 5.14
C THR A 209 -11.36 19.68 5.40
N GLU A 210 -11.84 20.39 4.39
CA GLU A 210 -12.49 21.68 4.53
C GLU A 210 -14.01 21.51 4.53
N ALA A 211 -14.68 22.09 5.52
CA ALA A 211 -16.13 22.06 5.63
C ALA A 211 -16.70 23.44 5.92
N HIS A 212 -17.90 23.75 5.37
CA HIS A 212 -18.53 25.05 5.50
C HIS A 212 -18.77 25.46 6.96
N ILE A 213 -19.21 24.51 7.79
CA ILE A 213 -19.57 24.78 9.19
C ILE A 213 -18.41 24.49 10.13
N PHE A 214 -17.66 23.39 9.87
CA PHE A 214 -16.64 22.86 10.77
C PHE A 214 -15.23 23.43 10.52
N GLY A 215 -15.05 24.26 9.46
CA GLY A 215 -13.72 24.76 9.10
C GLY A 215 -12.80 23.64 8.60
N THR A 216 -11.50 23.79 8.86
CA THR A 216 -10.49 22.80 8.49
C THR A 216 -10.31 21.77 9.59
N THR A 217 -10.27 20.51 9.19
CA THR A 217 -10.02 19.36 10.06
C THR A 217 -8.93 18.50 9.44
N ASP A 218 -7.89 18.27 10.22
CA ASP A 218 -6.78 17.41 9.90
C ASP A 218 -7.00 16.04 10.57
N VAL A 219 -6.86 14.95 9.81
CA VAL A 219 -6.89 13.57 10.34
C VAL A 219 -5.61 12.89 9.94
N ASN A 220 -4.87 12.41 10.93
CA ASN A 220 -3.67 11.62 10.78
C ASN A 220 -3.93 10.20 11.31
N ILE A 221 -3.51 9.19 10.54
CA ILE A 221 -3.56 7.79 10.96
C ILE A 221 -2.15 7.24 10.81
N ASP A 222 -1.57 6.80 11.92
CA ASP A 222 -0.31 6.07 11.92
C ASP A 222 -0.61 4.58 12.09
N TYR A 223 0.08 3.73 11.33
CA TYR A 223 -0.11 2.29 11.28
C TYR A 223 1.19 1.62 11.74
N PHE A 224 1.12 0.71 12.70
CA PHE A 224 2.30 0.10 13.31
C PHE A 224 2.01 -1.30 13.86
N ASP A 225 3.05 -1.98 14.34
CA ASP A 225 2.99 -3.32 14.95
C ASP A 225 2.31 -4.37 14.07
N TYR A 226 2.59 -4.32 12.75
CA TYR A 226 2.09 -5.32 11.84
C TYR A 226 2.70 -6.70 12.08
N SER A 227 1.82 -7.68 12.28
CA SER A 227 2.16 -9.09 12.43
C SER A 227 1.40 -9.91 11.38
N PRO A 228 1.98 -10.14 10.18
CA PRO A 228 1.36 -10.97 9.16
C PRO A 228 1.41 -12.44 9.58
N GLN A 229 0.30 -13.14 9.40
CA GLN A 229 0.21 -14.59 9.54
C GLN A 229 0.40 -15.20 8.14
N THR A 230 1.57 -15.76 7.90
CA THR A 230 1.88 -16.42 6.63
C THR A 230 1.78 -17.93 6.81
N ARG A 231 1.43 -18.65 5.72
CA ARG A 231 1.33 -20.11 5.73
C ARG A 231 2.63 -20.76 6.22
N ALA A 232 3.80 -20.26 5.81
CA ALA A 232 5.10 -20.75 6.25
C ALA A 232 5.33 -20.61 7.77
N LEU A 233 4.91 -19.47 8.38
CA LEU A 233 5.01 -19.27 9.82
C LEU A 233 4.09 -20.21 10.59
N ASN A 234 2.88 -20.44 10.10
CA ASN A 234 1.92 -21.34 10.72
C ASN A 234 2.37 -22.80 10.65
N GLU A 235 2.97 -23.25 9.55
CA GLU A 235 3.56 -24.59 9.42
C GLU A 235 4.71 -24.78 10.41
N ILE A 236 5.61 -23.80 10.56
CA ILE A 236 6.71 -23.84 11.54
C ILE A 236 6.15 -23.91 12.97
N THR A 237 5.14 -23.10 13.28
CA THR A 237 4.51 -23.07 14.61
C THR A 237 3.80 -24.40 14.92
N ARG A 238 3.10 -24.99 13.97
CA ARG A 238 2.46 -26.32 14.10
C ARG A 238 3.50 -27.43 14.29
N ALA A 239 4.54 -27.46 13.48
CA ALA A 239 5.63 -28.44 13.60
C ALA A 239 6.34 -28.34 14.95
N SER A 240 6.55 -27.11 15.47
CA SER A 240 7.13 -26.89 16.80
C SER A 240 6.20 -27.34 17.92
N ALA A 241 4.90 -27.16 17.79
CA ALA A 241 3.90 -27.60 18.78
C ALA A 241 3.75 -29.14 18.79
N GLU A 242 3.79 -29.78 17.63
CA GLU A 242 3.72 -31.24 17.50
C GLU A 242 5.02 -31.94 17.94
N GLY A 243 6.19 -31.27 17.77
CA GLY A 243 7.49 -31.80 18.23
C GLY A 243 7.73 -31.70 19.75
N THR A 244 6.87 -31.01 20.49
CA THR A 244 7.02 -30.82 21.94
C THR A 244 6.23 -31.86 22.74
N TYR A 245 5.49 -32.76 22.08
CA TYR A 245 4.72 -33.84 22.75
C TYR A 245 5.34 -35.21 22.41
N GLN A 246 6.46 -35.55 23.05
CA GLN A 246 6.84 -36.94 23.30
C GLN A 246 6.85 -37.17 24.80
N PRO A 247 6.08 -38.18 25.31
CA PRO A 247 6.01 -38.53 26.72
C PRO A 247 7.29 -39.17 27.25
#